data_f358e337e7ba374443cb8584de18e830
#
_entry.id   f358e337e7ba374443cb8584de18e830
#
_cell.length_a   1.000
_cell.length_b   1.000
_cell.length_c   1.000
_cell.angle_alpha   90.00
_cell.angle_beta   90.00
_cell.angle_gamma   90.00
#
_symmetry.space_group_name_H-M   'P 1'
#
loop_
_entity.id
_entity.type
_entity.pdbx_description
1 polymer ?
#
loop_
_entity_poly.entity_id
_entity_poly.type
_entity_poly.pdbx_seq_one_letter_code
_entity_poly.pdbx_strand_id
1 'polypeptide(L)'
;MFFYELGICLGLVLLWAYGFYKNGLTYVFLGKLSLFSSLRYIAYPLISLALFAGYSLFKKQKLSLNMVIEALICSLLIPPQFPLWLFFFVVGLYVVLKNILIKYMPHFSFLALYASLVFVLTQVCSITYYNVIEQSIPFLYGTLDIFMGRGIGNYGTTSIFLLLILYGFSATNFYYKRELPIYILASYLVISCLYFLGTGTPISFAFLFNNSLFFGAIVFFLNNSISPVQRKMQILFGCAIGILSFLFTLSHFPEGAYLAILIVNVCYNLYYYLFFKKHILCK
;
A
#
# COMPACT_ATOMS: atom_id res chain seq x y z
N MET A 1 18.20 -8.83 -12.23
CA MET A 1 17.68 -8.01 -11.15
C MET A 1 17.31 -6.59 -11.60
N PHE A 2 18.22 -5.86 -12.25
CA PHE A 2 17.98 -4.49 -12.72
C PHE A 2 16.73 -4.32 -13.60
N PHE A 3 16.53 -5.15 -14.64
CA PHE A 3 15.33 -5.06 -15.51
C PHE A 3 14.02 -5.33 -14.77
N TYR A 4 14.06 -6.17 -13.75
CA TYR A 4 12.88 -6.44 -12.91
C TYR A 4 12.54 -5.22 -12.05
N GLU A 5 13.52 -4.64 -11.36
CA GLU A 5 13.31 -3.42 -10.56
C GLU A 5 12.84 -2.26 -11.44
N LEU A 6 13.40 -2.12 -12.65
CA LEU A 6 12.96 -1.13 -13.62
C LEU A 6 11.50 -1.34 -14.04
N GLY A 7 11.09 -2.58 -14.29
CA GLY A 7 9.71 -2.91 -14.63
C GLY A 7 8.73 -2.59 -13.49
N ILE A 8 9.12 -2.84 -12.24
CA ILE A 8 8.33 -2.42 -11.07
C ILE A 8 8.22 -0.89 -11.02
N CYS A 9 9.32 -0.16 -11.20
CA CYS A 9 9.29 1.30 -11.26
C CYS A 9 8.31 1.79 -12.33
N LEU A 10 8.36 1.22 -13.54
CA LEU A 10 7.43 1.58 -14.62
C LEU A 10 5.97 1.30 -14.24
N GLY A 11 5.69 0.16 -13.63
CA GLY A 11 4.34 -0.18 -13.13
C GLY A 11 3.83 0.82 -12.07
N LEU A 12 4.70 1.23 -11.14
CA LEU A 12 4.36 2.24 -10.12
C LEU A 12 4.16 3.63 -10.73
N VAL A 13 4.96 3.99 -11.75
CA VAL A 13 4.78 5.24 -12.51
C VAL A 13 3.43 5.24 -13.26
N LEU A 14 3.01 4.11 -13.82
CA LEU A 14 1.68 3.99 -14.44
C LEU A 14 0.55 4.16 -13.42
N LEU A 15 0.67 3.56 -12.24
CA LEU A 15 -0.27 3.77 -11.13
C LEU A 15 -0.32 5.25 -10.73
N TRP A 16 0.83 5.90 -10.64
CA TRP A 16 0.92 7.32 -10.34
C TRP A 16 0.28 8.18 -11.44
N ALA A 17 0.58 7.90 -12.71
CA ALA A 17 0.03 8.63 -13.84
C ALA A 17 -1.50 8.51 -13.88
N TYR A 18 -2.04 7.31 -13.61
CA TYR A 18 -3.48 7.11 -13.50
C TYR A 18 -4.08 7.91 -12.34
N GLY A 19 -3.43 7.90 -11.17
CA GLY A 19 -3.84 8.71 -10.02
C GLY A 19 -3.84 10.21 -10.33
N PHE A 20 -2.83 10.70 -11.06
CA PHE A 20 -2.78 12.09 -11.53
C PHE A 20 -3.89 12.43 -12.52
N TYR A 21 -4.13 11.56 -13.48
CA TYR A 21 -5.25 11.70 -14.40
C TYR A 21 -6.59 11.79 -13.65
N LYS A 22 -6.84 10.83 -12.76
CA LYS A 22 -8.10 10.75 -12.00
C LYS A 22 -8.30 11.94 -11.07
N ASN A 23 -7.33 12.23 -10.19
CA ASN A 23 -7.48 13.21 -9.11
C ASN A 23 -7.09 14.65 -9.52
N GLY A 24 -6.33 14.81 -10.60
CA GLY A 24 -5.86 16.10 -11.09
C GLY A 24 -6.54 16.52 -12.39
N LEU A 25 -6.15 15.88 -13.49
CA LEU A 25 -6.55 16.31 -14.83
C LEU A 25 -8.06 16.25 -15.07
N THR A 26 -8.74 15.19 -14.63
CA THR A 26 -10.19 15.08 -14.82
C THR A 26 -10.95 16.26 -14.21
N TYR A 27 -10.50 16.73 -13.03
CA TYR A 27 -11.14 17.87 -12.37
C TYR A 27 -10.77 19.21 -12.98
N VAL A 28 -9.57 19.33 -13.58
CA VAL A 28 -9.20 20.52 -14.38
C VAL A 28 -10.10 20.60 -15.62
N PHE A 29 -10.29 19.50 -16.34
CA PHE A 29 -11.17 19.46 -17.52
C PHE A 29 -12.63 19.77 -17.19
N LEU A 30 -13.09 19.39 -15.99
CA LEU A 30 -14.43 19.72 -15.49
C LEU A 30 -14.54 21.18 -14.98
N GLY A 31 -13.48 21.97 -15.05
CA GLY A 31 -13.45 23.35 -14.57
C GLY A 31 -13.55 23.51 -13.05
N LYS A 32 -13.37 22.41 -12.31
CA LYS A 32 -13.55 22.35 -10.85
C LYS A 32 -12.25 22.50 -10.06
N LEU A 33 -11.12 22.37 -10.72
CA LEU A 33 -9.79 22.53 -10.11
C LEU A 33 -8.92 23.42 -11.01
N SER A 34 -8.12 24.31 -10.43
CA SER A 34 -7.12 25.04 -11.22
C SER A 34 -5.97 24.11 -11.61
N LEU A 35 -5.36 24.35 -12.75
CA LEU A 35 -4.21 23.58 -13.22
C LEU A 35 -3.07 23.65 -12.20
N PHE A 36 -2.88 24.80 -11.55
CA PHE A 36 -1.88 24.96 -10.50
C PHE A 36 -2.16 24.06 -9.27
N SER A 37 -3.41 23.93 -8.87
CA SER A 37 -3.78 23.03 -7.76
C SER A 37 -3.56 21.57 -8.09
N SER A 38 -3.64 21.17 -9.38
CA SER A 38 -3.35 19.80 -9.79
C SER A 38 -1.85 19.47 -9.77
N LEU A 39 -0.96 20.45 -9.88
CA LEU A 39 0.49 20.24 -9.82
C LEU A 39 0.97 19.69 -8.48
N ARG A 40 0.19 19.86 -7.39
CA ARG A 40 0.53 19.24 -6.10
C ARG A 40 0.70 17.73 -6.20
N TYR A 41 -0.03 17.06 -7.09
CA TYR A 41 0.08 15.62 -7.29
C TYR A 41 1.42 15.18 -7.92
N ILE A 42 2.06 16.09 -8.66
CA ILE A 42 3.43 15.90 -9.17
C ILE A 42 4.45 16.15 -8.06
N ALA A 43 4.14 17.04 -7.12
CA ALA A 43 5.04 17.36 -6.02
C ALA A 43 5.27 16.15 -5.08
N TYR A 44 4.29 15.29 -4.85
CA TYR A 44 4.45 14.14 -3.94
C TYR A 44 5.60 13.19 -4.34
N PRO A 45 5.65 12.61 -5.55
CA PRO A 45 6.77 11.75 -5.92
C PRO A 45 8.11 12.51 -5.98
N LEU A 46 8.11 13.78 -6.37
CA LEU A 46 9.33 14.58 -6.38
C LEU A 46 9.88 14.83 -4.96
N ILE A 47 9.02 15.15 -4.00
CA ILE A 47 9.41 15.32 -2.59
C ILE A 47 9.94 14.02 -2.01
N SER A 48 9.24 12.89 -2.23
CA SER A 48 9.71 11.61 -1.73
C SER A 48 11.06 11.21 -2.34
N LEU A 49 11.22 11.33 -3.66
CA LEU A 49 12.49 11.07 -4.33
C LEU A 49 13.62 11.98 -3.82
N ALA A 50 13.34 13.28 -3.62
CA ALA A 50 14.31 14.22 -3.09
C ALA A 50 14.76 13.86 -1.67
N LEU A 51 13.84 13.42 -0.79
CA LEU A 51 14.16 13.00 0.57
C LEU A 51 15.02 11.71 0.58
N PHE A 52 14.70 10.73 -0.25
CA PHE A 52 15.50 9.50 -0.37
C PHE A 52 16.88 9.80 -0.99
N ALA A 53 16.94 10.64 -2.02
CA ALA A 53 18.20 11.06 -2.62
C ALA A 53 19.07 11.87 -1.64
N GLY A 54 18.48 12.84 -0.94
CA GLY A 54 19.16 13.62 0.09
C GLY A 54 19.73 12.74 1.20
N TYR A 55 18.96 11.76 1.67
CA TYR A 55 19.44 10.79 2.65
C TYR A 55 20.59 9.93 2.11
N SER A 56 20.51 9.46 0.85
CA SER A 56 21.58 8.65 0.24
C SER A 56 22.87 9.45 0.10
N LEU A 57 22.78 10.74 -0.27
CA LEU A 57 23.92 11.67 -0.33
C LEU A 57 24.53 11.88 1.07
N PHE A 58 23.69 12.10 2.08
CA PHE A 58 24.15 12.28 3.45
C PHE A 58 24.93 11.04 3.96
N LYS A 59 24.50 9.84 3.59
CA LYS A 59 25.17 8.56 3.92
C LYS A 59 26.31 8.20 2.96
N LYS A 60 26.60 9.03 1.96
CA LYS A 60 27.58 8.75 0.89
C LYS A 60 27.32 7.40 0.18
N GLN A 61 26.05 7.04 0.03
CA GLN A 61 25.61 5.82 -0.65
C GLN A 61 25.05 6.19 -2.03
N LYS A 62 25.16 5.26 -2.99
CA LYS A 62 24.51 5.43 -4.30
C LYS A 62 23.01 5.24 -4.15
N LEU A 63 22.21 6.05 -4.83
CA LEU A 63 20.77 5.88 -4.93
C LEU A 63 20.48 4.55 -5.64
N SER A 64 19.86 3.60 -4.93
CA SER A 64 19.47 2.30 -5.50
C SER A 64 18.06 2.38 -6.09
N LEU A 65 17.76 1.52 -7.07
CA LEU A 65 16.40 1.41 -7.64
C LEU A 65 15.36 1.04 -6.57
N ASN A 66 15.73 0.24 -5.57
CA ASN A 66 14.86 -0.08 -4.45
C ASN A 66 14.44 1.16 -3.65
N MET A 67 15.31 2.14 -3.47
CA MET A 67 14.97 3.42 -2.83
C MET A 67 14.00 4.23 -3.70
N VAL A 68 14.15 4.18 -5.01
CA VAL A 68 13.22 4.82 -5.95
C VAL A 68 11.84 4.16 -5.89
N ILE A 69 11.78 2.82 -5.90
CA ILE A 69 10.54 2.06 -5.74
C ILE A 69 9.83 2.45 -4.45
N GLU A 70 10.53 2.48 -3.32
CA GLU A 70 9.94 2.87 -2.03
C GLU A 70 9.46 4.32 -2.02
N ALA A 71 10.23 5.24 -2.60
CA ALA A 71 9.82 6.64 -2.71
C ALA A 71 8.52 6.79 -3.52
N LEU A 72 8.38 6.05 -4.62
CA LEU A 72 7.16 5.99 -5.42
C LEU A 72 6.00 5.40 -4.61
N ILE A 73 6.21 4.28 -3.91
CA ILE A 73 5.18 3.67 -3.07
C ILE A 73 4.70 4.65 -1.99
N CYS A 74 5.60 5.37 -1.32
CA CYS A 74 5.23 6.38 -0.33
C CYS A 74 4.33 7.46 -0.93
N SER A 75 4.59 7.90 -2.17
CA SER A 75 3.78 8.91 -2.84
C SER A 75 2.40 8.40 -3.27
N LEU A 76 2.25 7.09 -3.53
CA LEU A 76 1.00 6.47 -3.95
C LEU A 76 0.02 6.21 -2.79
N LEU A 77 0.53 6.09 -1.56
CA LEU A 77 -0.24 5.74 -0.36
C LEU A 77 -0.95 6.92 0.31
N ILE A 78 -0.88 8.10 -0.26
CA ILE A 78 -1.45 9.32 0.32
C ILE A 78 -2.88 9.57 -0.16
N PRO A 79 -3.77 10.09 0.71
CA PRO A 79 -5.05 10.62 0.30
C PRO A 79 -4.89 11.84 -0.64
N PRO A 80 -5.82 12.08 -1.57
CA PRO A 80 -5.72 13.19 -2.52
C PRO A 80 -5.63 14.58 -1.88
N GLN A 81 -6.18 14.76 -0.68
CA GLN A 81 -6.18 16.05 0.04
C GLN A 81 -5.08 16.17 1.10
N PHE A 82 -4.11 15.25 1.13
CA PHE A 82 -3.06 15.28 2.13
C PHE A 82 -2.19 16.54 2.00
N PRO A 83 -1.89 17.28 3.08
CA PRO A 83 -1.06 18.49 3.01
C PRO A 83 0.39 18.15 2.65
N LEU A 84 1.02 18.93 1.74
CA LEU A 84 2.40 18.71 1.32
C LEU A 84 3.41 18.78 2.46
N TRP A 85 3.23 19.70 3.42
CA TRP A 85 4.11 19.83 4.58
C TRP A 85 4.06 18.59 5.49
N LEU A 86 2.85 18.05 5.68
CA LEU A 86 2.66 16.84 6.49
C LEU A 86 3.27 15.62 5.76
N PHE A 87 3.10 15.54 4.44
CA PHE A 87 3.74 14.51 3.62
C PHE A 87 5.26 14.55 3.75
N PHE A 88 5.87 15.73 3.60
CA PHE A 88 7.32 15.90 3.78
C PHE A 88 7.79 15.38 5.14
N PHE A 89 7.07 15.74 6.21
CA PHE A 89 7.39 15.28 7.57
C PHE A 89 7.28 13.75 7.73
N VAL A 90 6.19 13.15 7.24
CA VAL A 90 5.93 11.71 7.39
C VAL A 90 6.92 10.86 6.58
N VAL A 91 7.23 11.27 5.35
CA VAL A 91 8.25 10.57 4.54
C VAL A 91 9.65 10.76 5.14
N GLY A 92 9.98 11.95 5.64
CA GLY A 92 11.24 12.18 6.35
C GLY A 92 11.39 11.28 7.58
N LEU A 93 10.34 11.20 8.40
CA LEU A 93 10.29 10.31 9.55
C LEU A 93 10.44 8.84 9.15
N TYR A 94 9.75 8.41 8.09
CA TYR A 94 9.86 7.06 7.54
C TYR A 94 11.30 6.71 7.15
N VAL A 95 11.96 7.59 6.37
CA VAL A 95 13.35 7.38 5.91
C VAL A 95 14.30 7.23 7.11
N VAL A 96 14.16 8.08 8.12
CA VAL A 96 14.99 8.03 9.33
C VAL A 96 14.73 6.75 10.14
N LEU A 97 13.46 6.47 10.47
CA LEU A 97 13.09 5.30 11.26
C LEU A 97 13.51 3.99 10.60
N LYS A 98 13.25 3.84 9.29
CA LYS A 98 13.64 2.66 8.54
C LYS A 98 15.14 2.41 8.67
N ASN A 99 15.96 3.42 8.46
CA ASN A 99 17.42 3.25 8.46
C ASN A 99 18.02 3.00 9.85
N ILE A 100 17.33 3.44 10.90
CA ILE A 100 17.74 3.10 12.28
C ILE A 100 17.30 1.66 12.61
N LEU A 101 16.05 1.32 12.34
CA LEU A 101 15.43 0.10 12.82
C LEU A 101 15.72 -1.13 11.95
N ILE A 102 16.07 -0.97 10.67
CA ILE A 102 16.34 -2.09 9.76
C ILE A 102 17.46 -3.01 10.28
N LYS A 103 18.40 -2.46 11.03
CA LYS A 103 19.50 -3.23 11.65
C LYS A 103 19.00 -4.17 12.74
N TYR A 104 17.92 -3.79 13.44
CA TYR A 104 17.35 -4.55 14.54
C TYR A 104 16.22 -5.47 14.09
N MET A 105 15.47 -5.04 13.07
CA MET A 105 14.28 -5.72 12.56
C MET A 105 14.33 -5.88 11.03
N PRO A 106 15.15 -6.78 10.47
CA PRO A 106 15.34 -6.91 9.02
C PRO A 106 14.10 -7.44 8.28
N HIS A 107 13.19 -8.13 8.98
CA HIS A 107 11.94 -8.68 8.42
C HIS A 107 10.73 -7.78 8.65
N PHE A 108 10.93 -6.59 9.21
CA PHE A 108 9.84 -5.67 9.52
C PHE A 108 9.35 -4.91 8.27
N SER A 109 8.02 -4.81 8.13
CA SER A 109 7.39 -4.08 7.03
C SER A 109 7.29 -2.58 7.34
N PHE A 110 8.34 -1.84 7.01
CA PHE A 110 8.35 -0.38 7.21
C PHE A 110 7.31 0.33 6.32
N LEU A 111 7.00 -0.23 5.13
CA LEU A 111 5.95 0.32 4.27
C LEU A 111 4.55 0.18 4.90
N ALA A 112 4.26 -0.94 5.57
CA ALA A 112 3.01 -1.10 6.29
C ALA A 112 2.93 -0.14 7.50
N LEU A 113 4.05 0.11 8.20
CA LEU A 113 4.13 1.11 9.25
C LEU A 113 3.84 2.51 8.70
N TYR A 114 4.47 2.89 7.58
CA TYR A 114 4.24 4.17 6.92
C TYR A 114 2.77 4.34 6.52
N ALA A 115 2.19 3.36 5.85
CA ALA A 115 0.79 3.40 5.42
C ALA A 115 -0.18 3.50 6.61
N SER A 116 0.10 2.77 7.70
CA SER A 116 -0.69 2.84 8.93
C SER A 116 -0.56 4.21 9.60
N LEU A 117 0.63 4.81 9.59
CA LEU A 117 0.85 6.15 10.14
C LEU A 117 0.14 7.22 9.31
N VAL A 118 0.20 7.14 7.97
CA VAL A 118 -0.59 8.01 7.08
C VAL A 118 -2.07 7.88 7.38
N PHE A 119 -2.58 6.65 7.53
CA PHE A 119 -3.97 6.39 7.88
C PHE A 119 -4.36 7.05 9.22
N VAL A 120 -3.59 6.85 10.28
CA VAL A 120 -3.86 7.45 11.60
C VAL A 120 -3.87 8.97 11.52
N LEU A 121 -2.87 9.57 10.85
CA LEU A 121 -2.82 11.03 10.66
C LEU A 121 -4.00 11.55 9.85
N THR A 122 -4.45 10.80 8.85
CA THR A 122 -5.63 11.14 8.05
C THR A 122 -6.88 11.20 8.93
N GLN A 123 -7.04 10.24 9.85
CA GLN A 123 -8.16 10.23 10.79
C GLN A 123 -8.06 11.38 11.82
N VAL A 124 -6.88 11.56 12.43
CA VAL A 124 -6.66 12.59 13.46
C VAL A 124 -6.83 14.00 12.88
N CYS A 125 -6.32 14.24 11.68
CA CYS A 125 -6.42 15.54 11.02
C CYS A 125 -7.72 15.71 10.22
N SER A 126 -8.65 14.74 10.27
CA SER A 126 -9.92 14.73 9.51
C SER A 126 -9.72 15.00 8.01
N ILE A 127 -8.63 14.46 7.43
CA ILE A 127 -8.32 14.61 6.01
C ILE A 127 -9.23 13.67 5.23
N THR A 128 -9.92 14.20 4.22
CA THR A 128 -10.85 13.40 3.42
C THR A 128 -10.14 12.63 2.32
N TYR A 129 -10.60 11.40 2.08
CA TYR A 129 -10.17 10.56 0.95
C TYR A 129 -10.85 10.98 -0.36
N TYR A 130 -11.85 11.82 -0.26
CA TYR A 130 -12.60 12.34 -1.38
C TYR A 130 -11.98 13.62 -1.92
N ASN A 131 -11.99 13.81 -3.22
CA ASN A 131 -11.93 15.16 -3.74
C ASN A 131 -13.21 15.90 -3.31
N VAL A 132 -13.12 17.18 -3.02
CA VAL A 132 -14.22 18.07 -2.58
C VAL A 132 -15.50 17.91 -3.43
N ILE A 133 -15.35 17.46 -4.65
CA ILE A 133 -16.39 17.30 -5.65
C ILE A 133 -17.12 15.96 -5.56
N GLU A 134 -16.42 14.89 -5.18
CA GLU A 134 -17.05 13.57 -4.98
C GLU A 134 -17.97 13.57 -3.76
N GLN A 135 -17.80 14.50 -2.82
CA GLN A 135 -18.70 14.69 -1.68
C GLN A 135 -20.08 15.22 -2.08
N SER A 136 -20.19 15.92 -3.21
CA SER A 136 -21.42 16.58 -3.64
C SER A 136 -22.27 15.74 -4.59
N ILE A 137 -21.78 14.61 -5.09
CA ILE A 137 -22.51 13.75 -6.03
C ILE A 137 -22.42 12.30 -5.51
N PRO A 138 -23.55 11.68 -5.14
CA PRO A 138 -23.57 10.26 -4.84
C PRO A 138 -23.39 9.49 -6.16
N PHE A 139 -22.13 9.28 -6.56
CA PHE A 139 -21.83 8.38 -7.66
C PHE A 139 -22.02 6.95 -7.15
N LEU A 140 -23.04 6.30 -7.66
CA LEU A 140 -23.14 4.86 -7.67
C LEU A 140 -22.07 4.35 -8.64
N TYR A 141 -20.85 4.12 -8.12
CA TYR A 141 -19.80 3.49 -8.91
C TYR A 141 -20.24 2.08 -9.28
N GLY A 142 -20.31 1.80 -10.57
CA GLY A 142 -20.49 0.45 -11.07
C GLY A 142 -19.29 -0.45 -10.72
N THR A 143 -19.47 -1.76 -10.76
CA THR A 143 -18.40 -2.74 -10.49
C THR A 143 -17.17 -2.52 -11.37
N LEU A 144 -17.38 -2.20 -12.65
CA LEU A 144 -16.32 -1.88 -13.60
C LEU A 144 -15.58 -0.60 -13.23
N ASP A 145 -16.29 0.41 -12.71
CA ASP A 145 -15.68 1.66 -12.30
C ASP A 145 -14.73 1.44 -11.11
N ILE A 146 -15.14 0.63 -10.13
CA ILE A 146 -14.30 0.26 -8.98
C ILE A 146 -13.07 -0.51 -9.44
N PHE A 147 -13.26 -1.49 -10.33
CA PHE A 147 -12.16 -2.30 -10.87
C PHE A 147 -11.15 -1.46 -11.66
N MET A 148 -11.63 -0.52 -12.48
CA MET A 148 -10.79 0.41 -13.24
C MET A 148 -10.15 1.49 -12.37
N GLY A 149 -10.61 1.68 -11.13
CA GLY A 149 -10.03 2.61 -10.16
C GLY A 149 -10.72 3.94 -10.02
N ARG A 150 -11.96 4.08 -10.49
CA ARG A 150 -12.79 5.29 -10.26
C ARG A 150 -13.32 5.37 -8.83
N GLY A 151 -13.16 4.29 -8.04
CA GLY A 151 -13.57 4.25 -6.63
C GLY A 151 -12.75 5.17 -5.74
N ILE A 152 -13.20 5.28 -4.49
CA ILE A 152 -12.57 6.08 -3.43
C ILE A 152 -11.31 5.36 -2.95
N GLY A 153 -10.27 6.10 -2.58
CA GLY A 153 -9.05 5.55 -2.00
C GLY A 153 -7.86 6.51 -2.12
N ASN A 154 -6.70 6.04 -1.71
CA ASN A 154 -5.46 6.78 -1.83
C ASN A 154 -5.08 7.06 -3.28
N TYR A 155 -4.21 8.02 -3.47
CA TYR A 155 -3.87 8.60 -4.77
C TYR A 155 -3.57 7.56 -5.87
N GLY A 156 -2.73 6.58 -5.60
CA GLY A 156 -2.31 5.58 -6.59
C GLY A 156 -2.79 4.15 -6.32
N THR A 157 -3.64 3.93 -5.32
CA THR A 157 -4.06 2.57 -4.93
C THR A 157 -5.38 2.12 -5.53
N THR A 158 -6.08 3.00 -6.22
CA THR A 158 -7.48 2.79 -6.61
C THR A 158 -7.68 1.82 -7.78
N SER A 159 -6.73 1.70 -8.71
CA SER A 159 -6.90 0.83 -9.89
C SER A 159 -6.47 -0.60 -9.62
N ILE A 160 -7.45 -1.47 -9.35
CA ILE A 160 -7.20 -2.92 -9.18
C ILE A 160 -6.66 -3.52 -10.48
N PHE A 161 -7.16 -3.07 -11.63
CA PHE A 161 -6.68 -3.53 -12.94
C PHE A 161 -5.17 -3.34 -13.11
N LEU A 162 -4.67 -2.12 -12.84
CA LEU A 162 -3.23 -1.84 -12.92
C LEU A 162 -2.42 -2.60 -11.86
N LEU A 163 -2.98 -2.79 -10.67
CA LEU A 163 -2.35 -3.60 -9.63
C LEU A 163 -2.22 -5.08 -10.04
N LEU A 164 -3.23 -5.63 -10.72
CA LEU A 164 -3.15 -7.00 -11.25
C LEU A 164 -2.12 -7.13 -12.38
N ILE A 165 -1.97 -6.12 -13.24
CA ILE A 165 -0.90 -6.09 -14.25
C ILE A 165 0.47 -6.06 -13.55
N LEU A 166 0.64 -5.22 -12.53
CA LEU A 166 1.87 -5.16 -11.73
C LEU A 166 2.16 -6.50 -11.03
N TYR A 167 1.12 -7.15 -10.49
CA TYR A 167 1.25 -8.49 -9.91
C TYR A 167 1.68 -9.51 -10.96
N GLY A 168 1.02 -9.55 -12.12
CA GLY A 168 1.39 -10.45 -13.22
C GLY A 168 2.85 -10.30 -13.63
N PHE A 169 3.31 -9.05 -13.78
CA PHE A 169 4.70 -8.76 -14.05
C PHE A 169 5.63 -9.21 -12.91
N SER A 170 5.27 -8.91 -11.66
CA SER A 170 6.07 -9.31 -10.49
C SER A 170 6.15 -10.82 -10.33
N ALA A 171 5.08 -11.54 -10.65
CA ALA A 171 5.00 -13.00 -10.56
C ALA A 171 5.90 -13.74 -11.55
N THR A 172 6.39 -13.07 -12.60
CA THR A 172 7.39 -13.64 -13.52
C THR A 172 8.76 -13.79 -12.89
N ASN A 173 9.04 -13.06 -11.80
CA ASN A 173 10.30 -13.16 -11.10
C ASN A 173 10.31 -14.34 -10.13
N PHE A 174 11.32 -15.21 -10.26
CA PHE A 174 11.53 -16.36 -9.39
C PHE A 174 11.65 -16.01 -7.89
N TYR A 175 12.21 -14.84 -7.58
CA TYR A 175 12.38 -14.39 -6.19
C TYR A 175 11.10 -13.81 -5.57
N TYR A 176 10.10 -13.44 -6.37
CA TYR A 176 8.83 -12.93 -5.85
C TYR A 176 7.97 -14.06 -5.32
N LYS A 177 7.49 -13.94 -4.07
CA LYS A 177 6.63 -14.93 -3.43
C LYS A 177 5.19 -14.80 -3.94
N ARG A 178 4.96 -15.19 -5.20
CA ARG A 178 3.70 -15.04 -5.93
C ARG A 178 2.47 -15.67 -5.24
N GLU A 179 2.68 -16.66 -4.38
CA GLU A 179 1.59 -17.34 -3.68
C GLU A 179 1.02 -16.49 -2.53
N LEU A 180 1.82 -15.61 -1.92
CA LEU A 180 1.41 -14.86 -0.73
C LEU A 180 0.26 -13.87 -0.99
N PRO A 181 0.27 -13.03 -2.04
CA PRO A 181 -0.91 -12.23 -2.39
C PRO A 181 -2.16 -13.06 -2.61
N ILE A 182 -2.03 -14.24 -3.23
CA ILE A 182 -3.15 -15.16 -3.46
C ILE A 182 -3.74 -15.63 -2.11
N TYR A 183 -2.91 -16.03 -1.15
CA TYR A 183 -3.41 -16.46 0.17
C TYR A 183 -4.13 -15.33 0.91
N ILE A 184 -3.61 -14.10 0.84
CA ILE A 184 -4.23 -12.92 1.44
C ILE A 184 -5.61 -12.65 0.81
N LEU A 185 -5.67 -12.55 -0.51
CA LEU A 185 -6.89 -12.23 -1.23
C LEU A 185 -7.92 -13.36 -1.12
N ALA A 186 -7.51 -14.63 -1.26
CA ALA A 186 -8.40 -15.77 -1.14
C ALA A 186 -9.01 -15.87 0.26
N SER A 187 -8.24 -15.72 1.33
CA SER A 187 -8.76 -15.76 2.70
C SER A 187 -9.74 -14.62 2.99
N TYR A 188 -9.46 -13.42 2.51
CA TYR A 188 -10.38 -12.28 2.60
C TYR A 188 -11.69 -12.56 1.87
N LEU A 189 -11.62 -13.05 0.63
CA LEU A 189 -12.79 -13.37 -0.17
C LEU A 189 -13.64 -14.48 0.46
N VAL A 190 -13.01 -15.57 0.92
CA VAL A 190 -13.72 -16.68 1.56
C VAL A 190 -14.48 -16.22 2.80
N ILE A 191 -13.83 -15.47 3.70
CA ILE A 191 -14.49 -15.01 4.92
C ILE A 191 -15.58 -13.96 4.61
N SER A 192 -15.38 -13.11 3.60
CA SER A 192 -16.41 -12.17 3.14
C SER A 192 -17.63 -12.91 2.62
N CYS A 193 -17.45 -13.93 1.77
CA CYS A 193 -18.56 -14.75 1.27
C CYS A 193 -19.31 -15.47 2.40
N LEU A 194 -18.57 -16.08 3.35
CA LEU A 194 -19.19 -16.74 4.50
C LEU A 194 -20.02 -15.77 5.36
N TYR A 195 -19.50 -14.57 5.58
CA TYR A 195 -20.21 -13.55 6.33
C TYR A 195 -21.51 -13.12 5.64
N PHE A 196 -21.47 -12.83 4.34
CA PHE A 196 -22.66 -12.43 3.58
C PHE A 196 -23.69 -13.55 3.48
N LEU A 197 -23.26 -14.81 3.33
CA LEU A 197 -24.15 -15.97 3.38
C LEU A 197 -24.80 -16.15 4.74
N GLY A 198 -24.07 -15.91 5.82
CA GLY A 198 -24.56 -16.02 7.19
C GLY A 198 -25.52 -14.90 7.60
N THR A 199 -25.31 -13.69 7.10
CA THR A 199 -26.14 -12.50 7.43
C THR A 199 -27.31 -12.29 6.47
N GLY A 200 -27.31 -12.93 5.30
CA GLY A 200 -28.31 -12.70 4.24
C GLY A 200 -28.24 -11.32 3.60
N THR A 201 -27.22 -10.52 3.91
CA THR A 201 -27.06 -9.19 3.30
C THR A 201 -26.53 -9.31 1.86
N PRO A 202 -26.92 -8.42 0.93
CA PRO A 202 -26.40 -8.46 -0.43
C PRO A 202 -24.90 -8.15 -0.44
N ILE A 203 -24.16 -8.93 -1.24
CA ILE A 203 -22.71 -8.75 -1.40
C ILE A 203 -22.44 -7.40 -2.07
N SER A 204 -21.75 -6.49 -1.40
CA SER A 204 -21.26 -5.27 -2.01
C SER A 204 -19.93 -5.54 -2.73
N PHE A 205 -19.89 -5.27 -4.04
CA PHE A 205 -18.66 -5.38 -4.82
C PHE A 205 -17.56 -4.44 -4.31
N ALA A 206 -17.92 -3.26 -3.81
CA ALA A 206 -16.98 -2.32 -3.20
C ALA A 206 -16.28 -2.93 -1.96
N PHE A 207 -16.99 -3.79 -1.22
CA PHE A 207 -16.43 -4.50 -0.09
C PHE A 207 -15.46 -5.60 -0.55
N LEU A 208 -15.81 -6.37 -1.59
CA LEU A 208 -14.94 -7.44 -2.12
C LEU A 208 -13.68 -6.87 -2.78
N PHE A 209 -13.80 -5.77 -3.49
CA PHE A 209 -12.69 -5.09 -4.17
C PHE A 209 -12.08 -3.98 -3.30
N ASN A 210 -11.60 -4.35 -2.12
CA ASN A 210 -10.91 -3.42 -1.23
C ASN A 210 -9.54 -3.03 -1.81
N ASN A 211 -9.43 -1.78 -2.28
CA ASN A 211 -8.24 -1.25 -2.95
C ASN A 211 -6.99 -1.30 -2.07
N SER A 212 -7.13 -1.01 -0.77
CA SER A 212 -6.01 -1.03 0.18
C SER A 212 -5.48 -2.46 0.39
N LEU A 213 -6.36 -3.46 0.37
CA LEU A 213 -5.98 -4.86 0.46
C LEU A 213 -5.20 -5.32 -0.78
N PHE A 214 -5.72 -5.02 -1.99
CA PHE A 214 -5.02 -5.36 -3.24
C PHE A 214 -3.64 -4.70 -3.31
N PHE A 215 -3.57 -3.40 -3.01
CA PHE A 215 -2.30 -2.69 -3.00
C PHE A 215 -1.33 -3.28 -1.96
N GLY A 216 -1.76 -3.46 -0.72
CA GLY A 216 -0.94 -4.01 0.35
C GLY A 216 -0.46 -5.43 0.05
N ALA A 217 -1.35 -6.31 -0.45
CA ALA A 217 -1.01 -7.68 -0.80
C ALA A 217 0.02 -7.78 -1.95
N ILE A 218 -0.04 -6.90 -2.94
CA ILE A 218 0.85 -6.94 -4.10
C ILE A 218 2.14 -6.17 -3.85
N VAL A 219 2.02 -4.92 -3.39
CA VAL A 219 3.15 -3.97 -3.39
C VAL A 219 4.04 -4.10 -2.16
N PHE A 220 3.48 -4.33 -0.96
CA PHE A 220 4.32 -4.42 0.24
C PHE A 220 5.20 -5.66 0.27
N PHE A 221 4.83 -6.71 -0.46
CA PHE A 221 5.60 -7.95 -0.55
C PHE A 221 6.51 -8.04 -1.78
N LEU A 222 6.70 -6.95 -2.52
CA LEU A 222 7.73 -6.87 -3.57
C LEU A 222 9.14 -7.14 -2.99
N ASN A 223 9.35 -6.78 -1.72
CA ASN A 223 10.55 -7.14 -0.99
C ASN A 223 10.34 -8.47 -0.22
N ASN A 224 11.03 -9.52 -0.67
CA ASN A 224 10.90 -10.88 -0.11
C ASN A 224 11.36 -11.05 1.35
N SER A 225 12.11 -10.09 1.89
CA SER A 225 12.63 -10.17 3.27
C SER A 225 11.54 -10.07 4.33
N ILE A 226 10.39 -9.48 3.99
CA ILE A 226 9.30 -9.15 4.93
C ILE A 226 8.43 -10.36 5.26
N SER A 227 8.37 -11.35 4.38
CA SER A 227 7.45 -12.49 4.50
C SER A 227 8.18 -13.79 4.89
N PRO A 228 7.48 -14.75 5.54
CA PRO A 228 8.05 -16.05 5.91
C PRO A 228 8.65 -16.79 4.71
N VAL A 229 9.73 -17.55 4.94
CA VAL A 229 10.36 -18.39 3.91
C VAL A 229 9.60 -19.71 3.73
N GLN A 230 9.14 -20.30 4.83
CA GLN A 230 8.46 -21.60 4.80
C GLN A 230 7.03 -21.47 4.26
N ARG A 231 6.64 -22.32 3.31
CA ARG A 231 5.32 -22.31 2.66
C ARG A 231 4.15 -22.39 3.66
N LYS A 232 4.25 -23.25 4.67
CA LYS A 232 3.22 -23.37 5.73
C LYS A 232 3.03 -22.04 6.48
N MET A 233 4.12 -21.39 6.82
CA MET A 233 4.08 -20.07 7.48
C MET A 233 3.58 -18.97 6.56
N GLN A 234 3.83 -19.05 5.25
CA GLN A 234 3.25 -18.10 4.27
C GLN A 234 1.72 -18.21 4.20
N ILE A 235 1.19 -19.44 4.22
CA ILE A 235 -0.27 -19.65 4.24
C ILE A 235 -0.86 -19.05 5.52
N LEU A 236 -0.32 -19.39 6.71
CA LEU A 236 -0.80 -18.83 7.98
C LEU A 236 -0.71 -17.30 8.01
N PHE A 237 0.41 -16.76 7.56
CA PHE A 237 0.65 -15.32 7.50
C PHE A 237 -0.35 -14.63 6.56
N GLY A 238 -0.56 -15.17 5.36
CA GLY A 238 -1.51 -14.65 4.38
C GLY A 238 -2.96 -14.74 4.87
N CYS A 239 -3.36 -15.89 5.42
CA CYS A 239 -4.70 -16.07 6.00
C CYS A 239 -4.96 -15.11 7.16
N ALA A 240 -3.99 -14.93 8.06
CA ALA A 240 -4.13 -13.99 9.17
C ALA A 240 -4.33 -12.55 8.70
N ILE A 241 -3.58 -12.12 7.67
CA ILE A 241 -3.75 -10.78 7.07
C ILE A 241 -5.15 -10.66 6.46
N GLY A 242 -5.60 -11.62 5.65
CA GLY A 242 -6.92 -11.57 5.00
C GLY A 242 -8.07 -11.50 6.02
N ILE A 243 -8.02 -12.33 7.08
CA ILE A 243 -9.03 -12.34 8.15
C ILE A 243 -9.05 -11.01 8.91
N LEU A 244 -7.89 -10.51 9.32
CA LEU A 244 -7.81 -9.23 10.03
C LEU A 244 -8.24 -8.05 9.16
N SER A 245 -7.87 -8.06 7.87
CA SER A 245 -8.31 -7.04 6.92
C SER A 245 -9.83 -7.02 6.77
N PHE A 246 -10.47 -8.21 6.76
CA PHE A 246 -11.92 -8.32 6.74
C PHE A 246 -12.55 -7.70 7.99
N LEU A 247 -12.03 -8.00 9.19
CA LEU A 247 -12.53 -7.45 10.45
C LEU A 247 -12.41 -5.93 10.49
N PHE A 248 -11.30 -5.37 10.04
CA PHE A 248 -11.14 -3.92 9.94
C PHE A 248 -12.10 -3.28 8.92
N THR A 249 -12.34 -3.95 7.78
CA THR A 249 -13.30 -3.45 6.79
C THR A 249 -14.72 -3.45 7.35
N LEU A 250 -15.12 -4.46 8.12
CA LEU A 250 -16.40 -4.49 8.85
C LEU A 250 -16.51 -3.34 9.87
N SER A 251 -15.41 -2.97 10.50
CA SER A 251 -15.35 -1.86 11.45
C SER A 251 -15.30 -0.48 10.78
N HIS A 252 -15.59 -0.40 9.47
CA HIS A 252 -15.57 0.83 8.66
C HIS A 252 -14.20 1.52 8.57
N PHE A 253 -13.10 0.77 8.71
CA PHE A 253 -11.76 1.27 8.46
C PHE A 253 -11.33 0.96 7.01
N PRO A 254 -11.44 1.91 6.07
CA PRO A 254 -11.19 1.67 4.64
C PRO A 254 -9.74 1.22 4.34
N GLU A 255 -8.79 1.71 5.12
CA GLU A 255 -7.35 1.40 4.99
C GLU A 255 -6.89 0.34 6.01
N GLY A 256 -7.82 -0.37 6.63
CA GLY A 256 -7.56 -1.37 7.68
C GLY A 256 -6.65 -2.53 7.23
N ALA A 257 -6.57 -2.79 5.93
CA ALA A 257 -5.66 -3.78 5.38
C ALA A 257 -4.18 -3.49 5.70
N TYR A 258 -3.77 -2.21 5.72
CA TYR A 258 -2.38 -1.84 6.08
C TYR A 258 -2.08 -2.10 7.55
N LEU A 259 -3.06 -1.83 8.43
CA LEU A 259 -2.96 -2.17 9.85
C LEU A 259 -2.90 -3.69 10.06
N ALA A 260 -3.70 -4.46 9.33
CA ALA A 260 -3.66 -5.92 9.39
C ALA A 260 -2.28 -6.46 9.00
N ILE A 261 -1.71 -5.96 7.90
CA ILE A 261 -0.35 -6.34 7.46
C ILE A 261 0.68 -5.97 8.52
N LEU A 262 0.58 -4.78 9.11
CA LEU A 262 1.49 -4.34 10.16
C LEU A 262 1.42 -5.24 11.39
N ILE A 263 0.22 -5.51 11.92
CA ILE A 263 0.00 -6.34 13.11
C ILE A 263 0.56 -7.75 12.89
N VAL A 264 0.19 -8.41 11.78
CA VAL A 264 0.66 -9.77 11.49
C VAL A 264 2.18 -9.79 11.30
N ASN A 265 2.75 -8.77 10.66
CA ASN A 265 4.20 -8.68 10.49
C ASN A 265 4.93 -8.46 11.84
N VAL A 266 4.38 -7.66 12.75
CA VAL A 266 4.91 -7.51 14.12
C VAL A 266 4.87 -8.85 14.85
N CYS A 267 3.73 -9.55 14.83
CA CYS A 267 3.59 -10.85 15.46
C CYS A 267 4.60 -11.87 14.89
N TYR A 268 4.79 -11.88 13.57
CA TYR A 268 5.76 -12.74 12.91
C TYR A 268 7.20 -12.42 13.35
N ASN A 269 7.57 -11.13 13.42
CA ASN A 269 8.90 -10.72 13.89
C ASN A 269 9.15 -11.10 15.36
N LEU A 270 8.14 -10.93 16.22
CA LEU A 270 8.21 -11.36 17.62
C LEU A 270 8.39 -12.87 17.73
N TYR A 271 7.59 -13.65 16.97
CA TYR A 271 7.75 -15.10 16.90
C TYR A 271 9.16 -15.49 16.45
N TYR A 272 9.65 -14.89 15.36
CA TYR A 272 11.00 -15.14 14.85
C TYR A 272 12.08 -14.83 15.89
N TYR A 273 11.95 -13.70 16.57
CA TYR A 273 12.91 -13.29 17.62
C TYR A 273 12.91 -14.25 18.81
N LEU A 274 11.74 -14.65 19.30
CA LEU A 274 11.61 -15.52 20.48
C LEU A 274 12.10 -16.94 20.22
N PHE A 275 11.81 -17.50 19.06
CA PHE A 275 12.06 -18.93 18.79
C PHE A 275 13.36 -19.20 18.02
N PHE A 276 13.79 -18.31 17.14
CA PHE A 276 14.97 -18.56 16.30
C PHE A 276 16.24 -17.86 16.80
N LYS A 277 16.17 -16.65 17.32
CA LYS A 277 17.35 -15.94 17.81
C LYS A 277 17.90 -16.54 19.10
N LYS A 278 17.04 -17.13 19.93
CA LYS A 278 17.45 -17.83 21.16
C LYS A 278 18.31 -19.07 20.88
N HIS A 279 18.11 -19.76 19.76
CA HIS A 279 18.91 -20.90 19.33
C HIS A 279 20.30 -20.53 18.76
N ILE A 280 20.49 -19.30 18.30
CA ILE A 280 21.80 -18.83 17.78
C ILE A 280 22.70 -18.35 18.91
N LEU A 281 22.14 -17.87 20.03
CA LEU A 281 22.90 -17.41 21.20
C LEU A 281 23.30 -18.55 22.18
N CYS A 282 22.73 -19.74 21.97
CA CYS A 282 23.07 -20.96 22.76
C CYS A 282 24.06 -21.89 22.04
N LYS A 283 24.65 -21.49 20.93
CA LYS A 283 25.78 -22.12 20.28
C LYS A 283 27.00 -21.17 20.30
#